data_953228ecb2afd035cc61c34df2f49ecb
#
_entry.id   953228ecb2afd035cc61c34df2f49ecb
#
_cell.length_a   1.000
_cell.length_b   1.000
_cell.length_c   1.000
_cell.angle_alpha   90.00
_cell.angle_beta   90.00
_cell.angle_gamma   90.00
#
_symmetry.space_group_name_H-M   'P 1'
#
loop_
_entity.id
_entity.type
_entity.pdbx_description
1 polymer ?
#
loop_
_entity_poly.entity_id
_entity_poly.type
_entity_poly.pdbx_seq_one_letter_code
_entity_poly.pdbx_strand_id
1 'polypeptide(L)'
;MLFYINFFLVLVFVTIFYYVPVDAGSTNQVFLTVSTFLFSIFAGFFISRQGNRYSLIRSQIADLDGEFSNIYRNFQHFGKETQKKAKIIIKHDYDVIVKNHDWKYTFAQKTKVVTDLHSLINEVEKGKQMTEVQKQAIERIMTSLGKLQVVRKMMIILTRESIPKFQWVLLIALALILFTTIVFIPSYNDLVGAVLKGAFAGAIIFVFVLLKQLNKLELFEKTVGEESAKDVLDILAGRR
;
A
#
# COMPACT_ATOMS: atom_id res chain seq x y z
N MET A 1 -7.17 17.11 6.47
CA MET A 1 -5.97 17.94 6.56
C MET A 1 -5.34 18.22 5.20
N LEU A 2 -5.07 17.20 4.35
CA LEU A 2 -4.48 17.41 3.00
C LEU A 2 -5.31 18.30 2.08
N PHE A 3 -6.63 18.16 2.09
CA PHE A 3 -7.54 18.97 1.28
C PHE A 3 -7.41 20.46 1.58
N TYR A 4 -7.32 20.84 2.85
CA TYR A 4 -7.14 22.25 3.26
C TYR A 4 -5.77 22.79 2.86
N ILE A 5 -4.72 21.98 2.90
CA ILE A 5 -3.37 22.39 2.47
C ILE A 5 -3.36 22.65 0.96
N ASN A 6 -3.99 21.79 0.15
CA ASN A 6 -4.10 22.00 -1.29
C ASN A 6 -4.92 23.24 -1.63
N PHE A 7 -6.05 23.43 -0.95
CA PHE A 7 -6.87 24.62 -1.15
C PHE A 7 -6.11 25.92 -0.84
N PHE A 8 -5.37 25.92 0.27
CA PHE A 8 -4.51 27.07 0.64
C PHE A 8 -3.41 27.31 -0.39
N LEU A 9 -2.74 26.25 -0.90
CA LEU A 9 -1.73 26.36 -1.95
C LEU A 9 -2.31 26.92 -3.26
N VAL A 10 -3.49 26.48 -3.68
CA VAL A 10 -4.18 27.05 -4.85
C VAL A 10 -4.42 28.54 -4.66
N LEU A 11 -4.90 28.98 -3.49
CA LEU A 11 -5.12 30.37 -3.16
C LEU A 11 -3.83 31.21 -3.24
N VAL A 12 -2.73 30.68 -2.71
CA VAL A 12 -1.40 31.33 -2.79
C VAL A 12 -0.96 31.49 -4.24
N PHE A 13 -1.09 30.45 -5.08
CA PHE A 13 -0.74 30.54 -6.49
C PHE A 13 -1.64 31.49 -7.28
N VAL A 14 -2.96 31.50 -7.02
CA VAL A 14 -3.88 32.48 -7.61
C VAL A 14 -3.42 33.90 -7.31
N THR A 15 -3.04 34.16 -6.06
CA THR A 15 -2.53 35.48 -5.65
C THR A 15 -1.24 35.86 -6.37
N ILE A 16 -0.27 34.92 -6.45
CA ILE A 16 0.99 35.11 -7.15
C ILE A 16 0.74 35.46 -8.64
N PHE A 17 -0.07 34.63 -9.32
CA PHE A 17 -0.36 34.83 -10.75
C PHE A 17 -1.21 36.08 -11.05
N TYR A 18 -1.97 36.58 -10.08
CA TYR A 18 -2.69 37.84 -10.21
C TYR A 18 -1.75 39.06 -10.24
N TYR A 19 -0.67 39.02 -9.41
CA TYR A 19 0.25 40.16 -9.29
C TYR A 19 1.47 40.10 -10.21
N VAL A 20 1.70 38.99 -10.93
CA VAL A 20 2.83 38.84 -11.88
C VAL A 20 2.30 38.63 -13.30
N PRO A 21 1.86 39.67 -13.98
CA PRO A 21 1.48 39.62 -15.40
C PRO A 21 2.76 39.51 -16.25
N VAL A 22 2.92 38.41 -16.99
CA VAL A 22 4.02 38.24 -17.96
C VAL A 22 3.40 37.93 -19.31
N ASP A 23 3.75 38.70 -20.31
CA ASP A 23 3.31 38.49 -21.69
C ASP A 23 4.35 37.70 -22.48
N ALA A 24 3.92 36.61 -23.11
CA ALA A 24 4.80 35.81 -23.94
C ALA A 24 4.04 35.15 -25.10
N GLY A 25 4.56 35.29 -26.29
CA GLY A 25 3.94 34.95 -27.55
C GLY A 25 3.62 33.46 -27.79
N SER A 26 3.18 33.12 -29.00
CA SER A 26 2.60 31.82 -29.44
C SER A 26 3.45 30.56 -29.17
N THR A 27 4.76 30.71 -29.02
CA THR A 27 5.71 29.60 -28.77
C THR A 27 5.41 28.85 -27.46
N ASN A 28 4.83 29.54 -26.48
CA ASN A 28 4.53 28.96 -25.17
C ASN A 28 3.39 27.96 -25.21
N GLN A 29 2.47 28.06 -26.14
CA GLN A 29 1.35 27.13 -26.25
C GLN A 29 1.80 25.71 -26.64
N VAL A 30 2.79 25.61 -27.54
CA VAL A 30 3.39 24.31 -27.94
C VAL A 30 4.14 23.70 -26.75
N PHE A 31 4.97 24.50 -26.05
CA PHE A 31 5.69 24.01 -24.87
C PHE A 31 4.74 23.55 -23.77
N LEU A 32 3.66 24.29 -23.50
CA LEU A 32 2.64 23.89 -22.52
C LEU A 32 2.01 22.55 -22.90
N THR A 33 1.59 22.40 -24.16
CA THR A 33 0.93 21.18 -24.63
C THR A 33 1.85 19.97 -24.50
N VAL A 34 3.08 20.06 -24.99
CA VAL A 34 4.07 18.98 -24.93
C VAL A 34 4.43 18.65 -23.48
N SER A 35 4.70 19.65 -22.66
CA SER A 35 5.08 19.43 -21.26
C SER A 35 3.94 18.84 -20.44
N THR A 36 2.69 19.30 -20.65
CA THR A 36 1.50 18.74 -20.00
C THR A 36 1.29 17.29 -20.40
N PHE A 37 1.44 16.98 -21.68
CA PHE A 37 1.32 15.62 -22.19
C PHE A 37 2.36 14.68 -21.57
N LEU A 38 3.64 15.07 -21.56
CA LEU A 38 4.72 14.30 -20.97
C LEU A 38 4.52 14.12 -19.46
N PHE A 39 4.19 15.21 -18.74
CA PHE A 39 3.93 15.13 -17.30
C PHE A 39 2.76 14.16 -17.01
N SER A 40 1.67 14.26 -17.77
CA SER A 40 0.49 13.40 -17.57
C SER A 40 0.79 11.93 -17.82
N ILE A 41 1.57 11.60 -18.86
CA ILE A 41 1.99 10.23 -19.15
C ILE A 41 2.85 9.68 -18.01
N PHE A 42 3.89 10.39 -17.59
CA PHE A 42 4.78 9.92 -16.53
C PHE A 42 4.07 9.84 -15.17
N ALA A 43 3.30 10.85 -14.81
CA ALA A 43 2.51 10.86 -13.58
C ALA A 43 1.50 9.70 -13.58
N GLY A 44 0.76 9.51 -14.66
CA GLY A 44 -0.19 8.40 -14.84
C GLY A 44 0.48 7.04 -14.74
N PHE A 45 1.63 6.86 -15.39
CA PHE A 45 2.42 5.62 -15.29
C PHE A 45 2.84 5.31 -13.84
N PHE A 46 3.35 6.32 -13.10
CA PHE A 46 3.78 6.09 -11.72
C PHE A 46 2.60 5.87 -10.77
N ILE A 47 1.48 6.57 -10.95
CA ILE A 47 0.25 6.32 -10.19
C ILE A 47 -0.24 4.89 -10.44
N SER A 48 -0.31 4.46 -11.71
CA SER A 48 -0.72 3.11 -12.09
C SER A 48 0.20 2.04 -11.50
N ARG A 49 1.52 2.23 -11.57
CA ARG A 49 2.50 1.32 -10.98
C ARG A 49 2.33 1.19 -9.46
N GLN A 50 2.14 2.31 -8.76
CA GLN A 50 1.90 2.28 -7.33
C GLN A 50 0.53 1.67 -6.99
N GLY A 51 -0.50 1.93 -7.78
CA GLY A 51 -1.82 1.30 -7.64
C GLY A 51 -1.74 -0.23 -7.78
N ASN A 52 -0.97 -0.72 -8.75
CA ASN A 52 -0.73 -2.16 -8.91
C ASN A 52 0.02 -2.76 -7.71
N ARG A 53 1.03 -2.06 -7.19
CA ARG A 53 1.72 -2.45 -5.94
C ARG A 53 0.74 -2.58 -4.77
N TYR A 54 -0.19 -1.64 -4.62
CA TYR A 54 -1.26 -1.71 -3.61
C TYR A 54 -2.14 -2.94 -3.79
N SER A 55 -2.56 -3.23 -5.02
CA SER A 55 -3.37 -4.41 -5.33
C SER A 55 -2.64 -5.71 -4.97
N LEU A 56 -1.36 -5.81 -5.30
CA LEU A 56 -0.53 -6.96 -4.95
C LEU A 56 -0.39 -7.13 -3.43
N ILE A 57 -0.18 -6.04 -2.66
CA ILE A 57 -0.12 -6.11 -1.20
C ILE A 57 -1.43 -6.63 -0.63
N ARG A 58 -2.58 -6.16 -1.13
CA ARG A 58 -3.90 -6.66 -0.69
C ARG A 58 -4.07 -8.14 -0.96
N SER A 59 -3.68 -8.61 -2.14
CA SER A 59 -3.71 -10.03 -2.48
C SER A 59 -2.84 -10.85 -1.52
N GLN A 60 -1.62 -10.39 -1.24
CA GLN A 60 -0.72 -11.10 -0.33
C GLN A 60 -1.23 -11.14 1.12
N ILE A 61 -1.93 -10.10 1.59
CA ILE A 61 -2.59 -10.12 2.91
C ILE A 61 -3.71 -11.17 2.91
N ALA A 62 -4.55 -11.20 1.88
CA ALA A 62 -5.63 -12.19 1.77
C ALA A 62 -5.09 -13.63 1.72
N ASP A 63 -4.00 -13.86 0.98
CA ASP A 63 -3.31 -15.16 0.92
C ASP A 63 -2.77 -15.56 2.30
N LEU A 64 -2.14 -14.62 3.02
CA LEU A 64 -1.64 -14.84 4.39
C LEU A 64 -2.76 -15.29 5.33
N ASP A 65 -3.88 -14.58 5.32
CA ASP A 65 -5.03 -14.83 6.18
C ASP A 65 -5.70 -16.16 5.84
N GLY A 66 -5.79 -16.47 4.55
CA GLY A 66 -6.29 -17.74 4.05
C GLY A 66 -5.44 -18.93 4.52
N GLU A 67 -4.12 -18.83 4.43
CA GLU A 67 -3.21 -19.89 4.85
C GLU A 67 -3.21 -20.08 6.38
N PHE A 68 -3.24 -19.01 7.18
CA PHE A 68 -3.39 -19.14 8.63
C PHE A 68 -4.72 -19.79 9.04
N SER A 69 -5.81 -19.41 8.38
CA SER A 69 -7.13 -20.01 8.61
C SER A 69 -7.14 -21.51 8.24
N ASN A 70 -6.46 -21.87 7.13
CA ASN A 70 -6.31 -23.26 6.71
C ASN A 70 -5.49 -24.07 7.72
N ILE A 71 -4.37 -23.54 8.20
CA ILE A 71 -3.55 -24.16 9.26
C ILE A 71 -4.39 -24.41 10.51
N TYR A 72 -5.11 -23.39 11.01
CA TYR A 72 -5.95 -23.49 12.19
C TYR A 72 -7.01 -24.59 12.05
N ARG A 73 -7.70 -24.66 10.89
CA ARG A 73 -8.71 -25.69 10.62
C ARG A 73 -8.12 -27.09 10.56
N ASN A 74 -6.94 -27.27 9.95
CA ASN A 74 -6.31 -28.58 9.87
C ASN A 74 -5.81 -29.09 11.24
N PHE A 75 -5.44 -28.21 12.19
CA PHE A 75 -5.09 -28.63 13.54
C PHE A 75 -6.25 -29.25 14.32
N GLN A 76 -7.52 -29.08 13.90
CA GLN A 76 -8.67 -29.77 14.53
C GLN A 76 -8.54 -31.30 14.50
N HIS A 77 -7.86 -31.87 13.48
CA HIS A 77 -7.68 -33.33 13.34
C HIS A 77 -6.76 -33.94 14.41
N PHE A 78 -6.04 -33.08 15.18
CA PHE A 78 -5.15 -33.49 16.27
C PHE A 78 -5.75 -33.31 17.67
N GLY A 79 -7.03 -32.93 17.73
CA GLY A 79 -7.77 -32.68 18.96
C GLY A 79 -7.83 -31.22 19.38
N LYS A 80 -8.80 -30.96 20.28
CA LYS A 80 -9.12 -29.60 20.72
C LYS A 80 -7.96 -28.87 21.40
N GLU A 81 -7.11 -29.57 22.15
CA GLU A 81 -5.96 -28.97 22.83
C GLU A 81 -4.90 -28.49 21.85
N THR A 82 -4.58 -29.29 20.82
CA THR A 82 -3.62 -28.90 19.78
C THR A 82 -4.15 -27.73 18.95
N GLN A 83 -5.43 -27.77 18.58
CA GLN A 83 -6.08 -26.65 17.88
C GLN A 83 -6.06 -25.37 18.71
N LYS A 84 -6.27 -25.46 20.05
CA LYS A 84 -6.18 -24.31 20.95
C LYS A 84 -4.77 -23.73 21.03
N LYS A 85 -3.72 -24.58 21.06
CA LYS A 85 -2.32 -24.13 20.98
C LYS A 85 -2.07 -23.37 19.68
N ALA A 86 -2.47 -23.93 18.53
CA ALA A 86 -2.34 -23.26 17.23
C ALA A 86 -3.09 -21.91 17.19
N LYS A 87 -4.31 -21.87 17.75
CA LYS A 87 -5.08 -20.63 17.91
C LYS A 87 -4.30 -19.55 18.68
N ILE A 88 -3.68 -19.91 19.81
CA ILE A 88 -2.93 -18.96 20.65
C ILE A 88 -1.74 -18.38 19.87
N ILE A 89 -0.99 -19.25 19.16
CA ILE A 89 0.16 -18.85 18.34
C ILE A 89 -0.26 -17.85 17.26
N ILE A 90 -1.29 -18.19 16.48
CA ILE A 90 -1.76 -17.32 15.38
C ILE A 90 -2.38 -16.03 15.94
N LYS A 91 -3.23 -16.15 16.96
CA LYS A 91 -3.91 -15.00 17.57
C LYS A 91 -2.94 -13.96 18.08
N HIS A 92 -1.82 -14.36 18.66
CA HIS A 92 -0.82 -13.45 19.21
C HIS A 92 -0.31 -12.45 18.15
N ASP A 93 0.01 -12.91 16.93
CA ASP A 93 0.47 -12.04 15.84
C ASP A 93 -0.61 -11.06 15.37
N TYR A 94 -1.85 -11.54 15.24
CA TYR A 94 -2.97 -10.69 14.81
C TYR A 94 -3.39 -9.67 15.89
N ASP A 95 -3.34 -10.05 17.17
CA ASP A 95 -3.61 -9.12 18.28
C ASP A 95 -2.59 -7.96 18.28
N VAL A 96 -1.33 -8.23 17.94
CA VAL A 96 -0.29 -7.18 17.82
C VAL A 96 -0.59 -6.24 16.66
N ILE A 97 -1.01 -6.76 15.49
CA ILE A 97 -1.39 -5.95 14.33
C ILE A 97 -2.53 -5.00 14.70
N VAL A 98 -3.59 -5.52 15.31
CA VAL A 98 -4.79 -4.74 15.68
C VAL A 98 -4.46 -3.72 16.79
N LYS A 99 -3.68 -4.12 17.80
CA LYS A 99 -3.33 -3.24 18.93
C LYS A 99 -2.42 -2.07 18.53
N ASN A 100 -1.47 -2.32 17.65
CA ASN A 100 -0.48 -1.31 17.25
C ASN A 100 -0.91 -0.54 15.99
N HIS A 101 -2.04 -0.91 15.37
CA HIS A 101 -2.48 -0.38 14.08
C HIS A 101 -1.38 -0.48 13.00
N ASP A 102 -0.52 -1.50 13.09
CA ASP A 102 0.63 -1.72 12.20
C ASP A 102 0.48 -3.03 11.43
N TRP A 103 -0.13 -2.96 10.26
CA TRP A 103 -0.27 -4.10 9.35
C TRP A 103 1.08 -4.63 8.83
N LYS A 104 2.15 -3.82 8.89
CA LYS A 104 3.50 -4.20 8.46
C LYS A 104 4.24 -5.03 9.51
N TYR A 105 3.72 -5.10 10.74
CA TYR A 105 4.37 -5.76 11.87
C TYR A 105 4.86 -7.18 11.53
N THR A 106 3.98 -8.02 10.96
CA THR A 106 4.26 -9.41 10.61
C THR A 106 5.38 -9.55 9.57
N PHE A 107 5.62 -8.52 8.75
CA PHE A 107 6.62 -8.53 7.68
C PHE A 107 7.90 -7.79 8.08
N ALA A 108 7.80 -6.75 8.89
CA ALA A 108 8.93 -5.93 9.32
C ALA A 108 9.75 -6.63 10.41
N GLN A 109 9.12 -7.39 11.29
CA GLN A 109 9.78 -8.09 12.39
C GLN A 109 9.93 -9.59 12.11
N LYS A 110 10.93 -10.21 12.78
CA LYS A 110 11.11 -11.66 12.75
C LYS A 110 10.08 -12.30 13.70
N THR A 111 8.86 -12.52 13.20
CA THR A 111 7.85 -13.26 13.99
C THR A 111 8.22 -14.73 14.10
N LYS A 112 7.93 -15.33 15.24
CA LYS A 112 8.20 -16.76 15.50
C LYS A 112 7.05 -17.68 15.09
N VAL A 113 5.92 -17.15 14.61
CA VAL A 113 4.69 -17.90 14.32
C VAL A 113 4.94 -19.15 13.49
N VAL A 114 5.66 -19.02 12.37
CA VAL A 114 5.97 -20.17 11.50
C VAL A 114 6.81 -21.21 12.25
N THR A 115 7.79 -20.77 13.02
CA THR A 115 8.66 -21.65 13.82
C THR A 115 7.87 -22.34 14.93
N ASP A 116 7.00 -21.61 15.63
CA ASP A 116 6.19 -22.15 16.72
C ASP A 116 5.14 -23.15 16.20
N LEU A 117 4.55 -22.88 15.02
CA LEU A 117 3.65 -23.84 14.35
C LEU A 117 4.39 -25.10 13.89
N HIS A 118 5.62 -24.97 13.36
CA HIS A 118 6.47 -26.15 13.07
C HIS A 118 6.80 -26.95 14.33
N SER A 119 7.11 -26.28 15.44
CA SER A 119 7.39 -26.97 16.72
C SER A 119 6.16 -27.70 17.23
N LEU A 120 4.96 -27.14 17.03
CA LEU A 120 3.70 -27.78 17.39
C LEU A 120 3.43 -29.03 16.53
N ILE A 121 3.79 -29.02 15.23
CA ILE A 121 3.70 -30.23 14.39
C ILE A 121 4.63 -31.32 14.92
N ASN A 122 5.90 -30.98 15.20
CA ASN A 122 6.87 -31.90 15.74
C ASN A 122 6.44 -32.49 17.09
N GLU A 123 5.72 -31.74 17.94
CA GLU A 123 5.12 -32.21 19.18
C GLU A 123 4.04 -33.26 18.91
N VAL A 124 3.21 -33.02 17.89
CA VAL A 124 2.11 -33.94 17.51
C VAL A 124 2.63 -35.23 16.88
N GLU A 125 3.73 -35.14 16.10
CA GLU A 125 4.33 -36.35 15.46
C GLU A 125 5.03 -37.30 16.45
N LYS A 126 5.53 -36.76 17.56
CA LYS A 126 6.24 -37.53 18.55
C LYS A 126 5.29 -38.52 19.27
N GLY A 127 5.44 -39.80 18.96
CA GLY A 127 4.94 -40.89 19.79
C GLY A 127 3.52 -41.39 19.50
N LYS A 128 2.89 -41.09 18.36
CA LYS A 128 1.57 -41.61 18.00
C LYS A 128 1.55 -42.27 16.63
N GLN A 129 0.92 -43.42 16.50
CA GLN A 129 0.49 -43.93 15.20
C GLN A 129 -0.59 -42.97 14.65
N MET A 130 -0.28 -42.30 13.54
CA MET A 130 -1.19 -41.34 12.91
C MET A 130 -2.15 -42.02 11.96
N THR A 131 -3.40 -41.60 11.98
CA THR A 131 -4.38 -41.98 10.96
C THR A 131 -4.03 -41.32 9.61
N GLU A 132 -4.53 -41.89 8.52
CA GLU A 132 -4.32 -41.28 7.17
C GLU A 132 -4.83 -39.84 7.08
N VAL A 133 -5.95 -39.53 7.75
CA VAL A 133 -6.51 -38.16 7.81
C VAL A 133 -5.53 -37.19 8.51
N GLN A 134 -4.88 -37.64 9.58
CA GLN A 134 -3.90 -36.83 10.30
C GLN A 134 -2.63 -36.61 9.47
N LYS A 135 -2.15 -37.60 8.74
CA LYS A 135 -1.00 -37.43 7.81
C LYS A 135 -1.32 -36.41 6.73
N GLN A 136 -2.50 -36.50 6.10
CA GLN A 136 -2.94 -35.53 5.11
C GLN A 136 -3.09 -34.10 5.70
N ALA A 137 -3.55 -34.00 6.95
CA ALA A 137 -3.65 -32.72 7.64
C ALA A 137 -2.26 -32.10 7.86
N ILE A 138 -1.25 -32.89 8.26
CA ILE A 138 0.14 -32.44 8.38
C ILE A 138 0.66 -31.93 7.02
N GLU A 139 0.48 -32.71 5.96
CA GLU A 139 0.92 -32.33 4.63
C GLU A 139 0.32 -30.98 4.18
N ARG A 140 -0.99 -30.77 4.44
CA ARG A 140 -1.66 -29.50 4.17
C ARG A 140 -1.09 -28.37 5.02
N ILE A 141 -0.84 -28.59 6.32
CA ILE A 141 -0.25 -27.57 7.20
C ILE A 141 1.16 -27.23 6.73
N MET A 142 2.00 -28.21 6.38
CA MET A 142 3.35 -28.00 5.87
C MET A 142 3.34 -27.21 4.55
N THR A 143 2.42 -27.54 3.66
CA THR A 143 2.22 -26.81 2.40
C THR A 143 1.84 -25.35 2.68
N SER A 144 0.90 -25.11 3.59
CA SER A 144 0.49 -23.76 4.00
C SER A 144 1.63 -22.99 4.65
N LEU A 145 2.45 -23.60 5.50
CA LEU A 145 3.64 -22.99 6.10
C LEU A 145 4.67 -22.59 5.03
N GLY A 146 4.86 -23.45 4.02
CA GLY A 146 5.70 -23.12 2.86
C GLY A 146 5.19 -21.88 2.09
N LYS A 147 3.88 -21.83 1.82
CA LYS A 147 3.26 -20.67 1.17
C LYS A 147 3.37 -19.39 2.01
N LEU A 148 3.17 -19.47 3.33
CA LEU A 148 3.36 -18.32 4.24
C LEU A 148 4.76 -17.73 4.14
N GLN A 149 5.81 -18.57 3.98
CA GLN A 149 7.17 -18.08 3.78
C GLN A 149 7.31 -17.31 2.45
N VAL A 150 6.68 -17.80 1.36
CA VAL A 150 6.68 -17.14 0.05
C VAL A 150 5.93 -15.80 0.13
N VAL A 151 4.72 -15.79 0.69
CA VAL A 151 3.91 -14.59 0.92
C VAL A 151 4.71 -13.55 1.71
N ARG A 152 5.32 -13.96 2.81
CA ARG A 152 6.16 -13.08 3.63
C ARG A 152 7.32 -12.47 2.83
N LYS A 153 8.03 -13.28 2.04
CA LYS A 153 9.14 -12.80 1.20
C LYS A 153 8.64 -11.77 0.18
N MET A 154 7.51 -12.05 -0.47
CA MET A 154 6.89 -11.14 -1.43
C MET A 154 6.48 -9.83 -0.77
N MET A 155 5.88 -9.87 0.42
CA MET A 155 5.48 -8.68 1.18
C MET A 155 6.69 -7.82 1.58
N ILE A 156 7.81 -8.44 1.98
CA ILE A 156 9.06 -7.70 2.27
C ILE A 156 9.55 -6.96 1.02
N ILE A 157 9.49 -7.58 -0.15
CA ILE A 157 9.87 -6.95 -1.42
C ILE A 157 8.92 -5.78 -1.73
N LEU A 158 7.61 -6.03 -1.70
CA LEU A 158 6.59 -5.04 -2.00
C LEU A 158 6.62 -3.83 -1.05
N THR A 159 6.88 -4.04 0.24
CA THR A 159 6.95 -2.94 1.21
C THR A 159 8.20 -2.08 1.04
N ARG A 160 9.31 -2.65 0.54
CA ARG A 160 10.56 -1.93 0.27
C ARG A 160 10.61 -1.27 -1.10
N GLU A 161 9.75 -1.70 -2.02
CA GLU A 161 9.68 -1.08 -3.35
C GLU A 161 9.32 0.40 -3.22
N SER A 162 10.03 1.25 -3.97
CA SER A 162 9.80 2.69 -3.99
C SER A 162 10.06 3.24 -5.38
N ILE A 163 9.53 4.41 -5.65
CA ILE A 163 9.83 5.15 -6.90
C ILE A 163 11.31 5.55 -6.86
N PRO A 164 12.13 5.15 -7.86
CA PRO A 164 13.54 5.51 -7.93
C PRO A 164 13.76 7.02 -7.93
N LYS A 165 14.87 7.48 -7.33
CA LYS A 165 15.17 8.91 -7.20
C LYS A 165 15.20 9.65 -8.54
N PHE A 166 15.74 9.02 -9.61
CA PHE A 166 15.80 9.65 -10.93
C PHE A 166 14.41 9.91 -11.52
N GLN A 167 13.42 9.07 -11.22
CA GLN A 167 12.04 9.28 -11.66
C GLN A 167 11.38 10.47 -10.94
N TRP A 168 11.71 10.69 -9.67
CA TRP A 168 11.32 11.89 -8.96
C TRP A 168 11.95 13.15 -9.58
N VAL A 169 13.24 13.08 -9.91
CA VAL A 169 13.94 14.21 -10.58
C VAL A 169 13.27 14.55 -11.91
N LEU A 170 12.94 13.53 -12.73
CA LEU A 170 12.24 13.72 -13.99
C LEU A 170 10.88 14.39 -13.81
N LEU A 171 10.06 13.91 -12.87
CA LEU A 171 8.75 14.52 -12.59
C LEU A 171 8.88 15.98 -12.11
N ILE A 172 9.84 16.25 -11.23
CA ILE A 172 10.10 17.62 -10.74
C ILE A 172 10.53 18.52 -11.89
N ALA A 173 11.43 18.06 -12.77
CA ALA A 173 11.86 18.83 -13.93
C ALA A 173 10.68 19.15 -14.86
N LEU A 174 9.82 18.19 -15.16
CA LEU A 174 8.62 18.40 -15.97
C LEU A 174 7.65 19.37 -15.28
N ALA A 175 7.46 19.26 -13.97
CA ALA A 175 6.61 20.18 -13.22
C ALA A 175 7.16 21.61 -13.24
N LEU A 176 8.48 21.79 -13.10
CA LEU A 176 9.12 23.10 -13.20
C LEU A 176 8.92 23.73 -14.59
N ILE A 177 9.06 22.94 -15.67
CA ILE A 177 8.77 23.41 -17.03
C ILE A 177 7.30 23.85 -17.12
N LEU A 178 6.37 23.06 -16.59
CA LEU A 178 4.94 23.40 -16.57
C LEU A 178 4.66 24.68 -15.79
N PHE A 179 5.23 24.84 -14.60
CA PHE A 179 5.07 26.06 -13.81
C PHE A 179 5.61 27.27 -14.53
N THR A 180 6.81 27.17 -15.14
CA THR A 180 7.39 28.24 -15.92
C THR A 180 6.51 28.61 -17.12
N THR A 181 6.05 27.61 -17.87
CA THR A 181 5.22 27.82 -19.07
C THR A 181 3.88 28.48 -18.73
N ILE A 182 3.25 28.07 -17.60
CA ILE A 182 1.95 28.61 -17.17
C ILE A 182 2.04 30.12 -16.81
N VAL A 183 3.17 30.56 -16.22
CA VAL A 183 3.38 31.97 -15.90
C VAL A 183 3.28 32.82 -17.16
N PHE A 184 3.85 32.33 -18.27
CA PHE A 184 3.94 33.03 -19.53
C PHE A 184 2.67 32.98 -20.41
N ILE A 185 1.59 32.29 -19.99
CA ILE A 185 0.34 32.28 -20.74
C ILE A 185 -0.39 33.63 -20.54
N PRO A 186 -0.68 34.39 -21.62
CA PRO A 186 -1.46 35.61 -21.50
C PRO A 186 -2.90 35.29 -21.07
N SER A 187 -3.47 36.13 -20.22
CA SER A 187 -4.84 36.04 -19.77
C SER A 187 -5.64 37.24 -20.22
N TYR A 188 -6.75 37.03 -20.88
CA TYR A 188 -7.64 38.08 -21.30
C TYR A 188 -8.34 38.77 -20.11
N ASN A 189 -8.57 38.05 -19.04
CA ASN A 189 -9.12 38.55 -17.79
C ASN A 189 -8.19 38.13 -16.63
N ASP A 190 -7.63 39.07 -15.91
CA ASP A 190 -6.61 38.84 -14.89
C ASP A 190 -7.10 37.93 -13.76
N LEU A 191 -8.33 38.12 -13.29
CA LEU A 191 -8.89 37.29 -12.23
C LEU A 191 -9.14 35.85 -12.69
N VAL A 192 -9.81 35.66 -13.82
CA VAL A 192 -10.11 34.33 -14.38
C VAL A 192 -8.83 33.57 -14.72
N GLY A 193 -7.88 34.27 -15.34
CA GLY A 193 -6.57 33.76 -15.67
C GLY A 193 -5.78 33.30 -14.43
N ALA A 194 -5.77 34.12 -13.39
CA ALA A 194 -5.11 33.79 -12.12
C ALA A 194 -5.74 32.56 -11.45
N VAL A 195 -7.06 32.46 -11.44
CA VAL A 195 -7.78 31.28 -10.89
C VAL A 195 -7.44 30.01 -11.67
N LEU A 196 -7.46 30.06 -13.01
CA LEU A 196 -7.14 28.88 -13.84
C LEU A 196 -5.68 28.42 -13.67
N LYS A 197 -4.74 29.36 -13.68
CA LYS A 197 -3.31 29.10 -13.44
C LYS A 197 -3.08 28.52 -12.05
N GLY A 198 -3.73 29.08 -11.03
CA GLY A 198 -3.66 28.60 -9.65
C GLY A 198 -4.24 27.19 -9.48
N ALA A 199 -5.39 26.92 -10.11
CA ALA A 199 -6.01 25.58 -10.11
C ALA A 199 -5.10 24.54 -10.78
N PHE A 200 -4.49 24.87 -11.91
CA PHE A 200 -3.57 23.98 -12.60
C PHE A 200 -2.29 23.72 -11.78
N ALA A 201 -1.72 24.75 -11.18
CA ALA A 201 -0.58 24.60 -10.27
C ALA A 201 -0.94 23.70 -9.08
N GLY A 202 -2.11 23.90 -8.48
CA GLY A 202 -2.63 23.06 -7.41
C GLY A 202 -2.81 21.60 -7.82
N ALA A 203 -3.27 21.33 -9.04
CA ALA A 203 -3.40 19.98 -9.58
C ALA A 203 -2.04 19.27 -9.71
N ILE A 204 -1.00 19.97 -10.19
CA ILE A 204 0.37 19.42 -10.25
C ILE A 204 0.86 19.05 -8.84
N ILE A 205 0.69 19.93 -7.87
CA ILE A 205 1.11 19.66 -6.49
C ILE A 205 0.33 18.49 -5.90
N PHE A 206 -0.97 18.41 -6.18
CA PHE A 206 -1.80 17.30 -5.72
C PHE A 206 -1.30 15.95 -6.25
N VAL A 207 -0.87 15.88 -7.52
CA VAL A 207 -0.25 14.68 -8.09
C VAL A 207 1.01 14.27 -7.31
N PHE A 208 1.89 15.22 -6.95
CA PHE A 208 3.07 14.92 -6.14
C PHE A 208 2.72 14.42 -4.75
N VAL A 209 1.74 15.04 -4.10
CA VAL A 209 1.27 14.61 -2.77
C VAL A 209 0.70 13.20 -2.84
N LEU A 210 -0.14 12.91 -3.83
CA LEU A 210 -0.71 11.59 -4.05
C LEU A 210 0.38 10.54 -4.29
N LEU A 211 1.32 10.82 -5.19
CA LEU A 211 2.45 9.91 -5.47
C LEU A 211 3.32 9.67 -4.23
N LYS A 212 3.57 10.70 -3.42
CA LYS A 212 4.32 10.56 -2.17
C LYS A 212 3.61 9.65 -1.18
N GLN A 213 2.30 9.79 -1.01
CA GLN A 213 1.49 8.94 -0.12
C GLN A 213 1.43 7.50 -0.62
N LEU A 214 1.20 7.31 -1.92
CA LEU A 214 1.24 6.00 -2.53
C LEU A 214 2.61 5.33 -2.34
N ASN A 215 3.70 6.06 -2.58
CA ASN A 215 5.05 5.55 -2.44
C ASN A 215 5.39 5.10 -1.01
N LYS A 216 4.87 5.80 0.00
CA LYS A 216 5.07 5.50 1.41
C LYS A 216 4.09 4.46 1.99
N LEU A 217 3.09 4.04 1.21
CA LEU A 217 2.00 3.17 1.66
C LEU A 217 1.16 3.78 2.80
N GLU A 218 1.10 5.11 2.92
CA GLU A 218 0.35 5.80 3.97
C GLU A 218 -1.18 5.64 3.84
N LEU A 219 -1.67 5.40 2.61
CA LEU A 219 -3.10 5.17 2.35
C LEU A 219 -3.58 3.79 2.85
N PHE A 220 -2.66 2.86 3.14
CA PHE A 220 -2.99 1.51 3.64
C PHE A 220 -3.28 1.48 5.14
N GLU A 221 -2.79 2.46 5.89
CA GLU A 221 -2.63 2.34 7.35
C GLU A 221 -3.95 2.30 8.13
N LYS A 222 -5.11 2.60 7.52
CA LYS A 222 -6.35 2.70 8.30
C LYS A 222 -7.47 1.72 7.95
N THR A 223 -7.47 1.09 6.78
CA THR A 223 -8.69 0.42 6.32
C THR A 223 -8.52 -1.06 5.94
N VAL A 224 -7.41 -1.46 5.34
CA VAL A 224 -7.31 -2.77 4.70
C VAL A 224 -6.70 -3.85 5.61
N GLY A 225 -5.62 -3.52 6.32
CA GLY A 225 -4.91 -4.52 7.13
C GLY A 225 -5.62 -4.86 8.43
N GLU A 226 -6.34 -3.91 9.04
CA GLU A 226 -7.06 -4.14 10.30
C GLU A 226 -8.36 -4.93 10.10
N GLU A 227 -9.11 -4.68 9.03
CA GLU A 227 -10.34 -5.44 8.74
C GLU A 227 -10.03 -6.90 8.47
N SER A 228 -9.00 -7.17 7.66
CA SER A 228 -8.54 -8.52 7.37
C SER A 228 -8.08 -9.24 8.64
N ALA A 229 -7.32 -8.57 9.49
CA ALA A 229 -6.87 -9.12 10.77
C ALA A 229 -8.04 -9.45 11.71
N LYS A 230 -9.06 -8.59 11.77
CA LYS A 230 -10.27 -8.84 12.56
C LYS A 230 -11.05 -10.05 12.04
N ASP A 231 -11.15 -10.21 10.72
CA ASP A 231 -11.80 -11.38 10.11
C ASP A 231 -11.12 -12.69 10.53
N VAL A 232 -9.79 -12.74 10.53
CA VAL A 232 -9.06 -13.93 11.01
C VAL A 232 -9.32 -14.16 12.51
N LEU A 233 -9.30 -13.12 13.33
CA LEU A 233 -9.62 -13.23 14.76
C LEU A 233 -11.04 -13.76 15.00
N ASP A 234 -12.02 -13.39 14.18
CA ASP A 234 -13.39 -13.88 14.25
C ASP A 234 -13.49 -15.36 13.84
N ILE A 235 -12.77 -15.78 12.80
CA ILE A 235 -12.64 -17.21 12.43
C ILE A 235 -12.04 -18.00 13.59
N LEU A 236 -10.96 -17.50 14.18
CA LEU A 236 -10.33 -18.13 15.34
C LEU A 236 -11.26 -18.18 16.57
N ALA A 237 -12.16 -17.19 16.72
CA ALA A 237 -13.15 -17.16 17.78
C ALA A 237 -14.35 -18.10 17.55
N GLY A 238 -14.49 -18.64 16.34
CA GLY A 238 -15.64 -19.48 15.95
C GLY A 238 -16.91 -18.67 15.68
N ARG A 239 -16.77 -17.41 15.28
CA ARG A 239 -17.90 -16.50 14.95
C ARG A 239 -18.28 -16.52 13.47
N ARG A 240 -17.53 -17.27 12.67
CA ARG A 240 -17.75 -17.54 11.22
C ARG A 240 -17.55 -18.99 10.88
#